data_7a766a5cf52ba5bf3c12339850749a6f
#
_entry.id   7a766a5cf52ba5bf3c12339850749a6f
#
_cell.length_a   1.000
_cell.length_b   1.000
_cell.length_c   1.000
_cell.angle_alpha   90.00
_cell.angle_beta   90.00
_cell.angle_gamma   90.00
#
_symmetry.space_group_name_H-M   'P 1'
#
loop_
_entity.id
_entity.type
_entity.pdbx_description
1 polymer ?
#
loop_
_entity_poly.entity_id
_entity_poly.type
_entity_poly.pdbx_seq_one_letter_code
_entity_poly.pdbx_strand_id
1 'polypeptide(L)'
;MSEGKAFFSPAISKMLVEDYVRQMREHKVEDSYDLLTTREREVLQLLAEGRSNKEVAVFLHLSLHTVETHRGRIMQKLNLHSGAEMILYAIRKGVIT
;
A
#
# COMPACT_ATOMS: atom_id res chain seq x y z
N MET A 1 -30.95 -7.61 10.88
CA MET A 1 -30.75 -7.54 11.25
C MET A 1 -30.19 -7.22 11.13
N SER A 2 -30.32 -7.39 10.95
CA SER A 2 -30.02 -7.16 11.20
C SER A 2 -29.31 -7.13 11.10
N GLU A 3 -29.37 -7.48 10.91
CA GLU A 3 -28.85 -7.41 11.18
C GLU A 3 -27.73 -7.36 11.09
N GLY A 4 -27.42 -8.47 10.23
CA GLY A 4 -26.01 -8.39 10.24
C GLY A 4 -25.52 -7.19 10.83
N LYS A 5 -26.19 -6.30 10.58
CA LYS A 5 -25.96 -5.11 11.23
C LYS A 5 -26.13 -5.22 12.66
N ALA A 6 -26.71 -6.26 12.99
CA ALA A 6 -27.01 -6.45 14.36
C ALA A 6 -25.82 -6.53 15.25
N PHE A 7 -24.68 -6.84 14.70
CA PHE A 7 -23.50 -6.99 15.54
C PHE A 7 -22.94 -5.68 16.04
N PHE A 8 -23.19 -4.61 15.34
CA PHE A 8 -22.58 -3.35 15.70
C PHE A 8 -23.61 -2.25 15.78
N SER A 9 -23.55 -1.50 16.84
CA SER A 9 -24.26 -0.24 16.86
C SER A 9 -23.44 0.74 16.01
N PRO A 10 -24.06 1.79 15.51
CA PRO A 10 -23.30 2.79 14.74
C PRO A 10 -22.13 3.40 15.51
N ALA A 11 -22.31 3.59 16.82
CA ALA A 11 -21.24 4.16 17.64
C ALA A 11 -20.04 3.24 17.72
N ILE A 12 -20.29 1.93 17.87
CA ILE A 12 -19.21 0.97 17.97
C ILE A 12 -18.48 0.87 16.63
N SER A 13 -19.23 0.83 15.54
CA SER A 13 -18.62 0.78 14.21
C SER A 13 -17.71 1.97 13.96
N LYS A 14 -18.18 3.16 14.36
CA LYS A 14 -17.40 4.36 14.17
C LYS A 14 -16.11 4.31 14.99
N MET A 15 -16.19 3.83 16.21
CA MET A 15 -15.00 3.72 17.05
C MET A 15 -13.97 2.78 16.46
N LEU A 16 -14.42 1.65 15.93
CA LEU A 16 -13.51 0.69 15.33
C LEU A 16 -12.82 1.27 14.11
N VAL A 17 -13.56 1.97 13.28
CA VAL A 17 -12.99 2.56 12.08
C VAL A 17 -11.99 3.65 12.46
N GLU A 18 -12.33 4.49 13.41
CA GLU A 18 -11.44 5.58 13.83
C GLU A 18 -10.17 5.02 14.44
N ASP A 19 -10.29 3.98 15.24
CA ASP A 19 -9.14 3.37 15.86
C ASP A 19 -8.22 2.75 14.79
N TYR A 20 -8.81 2.07 13.83
CA TYR A 20 -8.06 1.46 12.74
C TYR A 20 -7.31 2.52 11.93
N VAL A 21 -7.99 3.60 11.58
CA VAL A 21 -7.39 4.68 10.82
C VAL A 21 -6.26 5.33 11.60
N ARG A 22 -6.46 5.54 12.90
CA ARG A 22 -5.43 6.14 13.73
C ARG A 22 -4.20 5.25 13.80
N GLN A 23 -4.38 3.95 13.98
CA GLN A 23 -3.26 3.03 14.02
C GLN A 23 -2.48 3.04 12.72
N MET A 24 -3.18 3.04 11.60
CA MET A 24 -2.52 3.11 10.31
C MET A 24 -1.71 4.39 10.16
N ARG A 25 -2.30 5.50 10.61
CA ARG A 25 -1.66 6.79 10.44
C ARG A 25 -0.45 6.95 11.35
N GLU A 26 -0.55 6.50 12.59
CA GLU A 26 0.49 6.76 13.58
C GLU A 26 1.61 5.75 13.57
N HIS A 27 1.32 4.51 13.17
CA HIS A 27 2.32 3.45 13.30
C HIS A 27 2.60 2.72 12.03
N LYS A 28 1.56 2.35 11.29
CA LYS A 28 1.73 1.41 10.21
C LYS A 28 2.35 2.02 8.96
N VAL A 29 1.97 3.23 8.61
CA VAL A 29 2.42 3.83 7.36
C VAL A 29 3.93 4.05 7.38
N GLU A 30 4.43 4.65 8.45
CA GLU A 30 5.87 4.91 8.55
C GLU A 30 6.65 3.61 8.64
N ASP A 31 6.25 2.75 9.57
CA ASP A 31 6.99 1.52 9.82
C ASP A 31 6.95 0.58 8.63
N SER A 32 5.82 0.56 7.93
CA SER A 32 5.69 -0.34 6.78
C SER A 32 6.64 0.05 5.65
N TYR A 33 6.82 1.34 5.42
CA TYR A 33 7.75 1.78 4.39
C TYR A 33 9.17 1.31 4.71
N ASP A 34 9.53 1.34 5.98
CA ASP A 34 10.86 0.91 6.41
C ASP A 34 11.08 -0.58 6.23
N LEU A 35 10.01 -1.36 6.09
CA LEU A 35 10.12 -2.79 5.81
C LEU A 35 10.54 -3.09 4.38
N LEU A 36 10.44 -2.11 3.50
CA LEU A 36 10.79 -2.30 2.10
C LEU A 36 12.30 -2.29 1.91
N THR A 37 12.78 -3.18 1.05
CA THR A 37 14.18 -3.15 0.65
C THR A 37 14.40 -1.96 -0.27
N THR A 38 15.67 -1.64 -0.51
CA THR A 38 16.01 -0.55 -1.43
C THR A 38 15.39 -0.79 -2.81
N ARG A 39 15.48 -2.00 -3.31
CA ARG A 39 14.93 -2.33 -4.63
C ARG A 39 13.40 -2.20 -4.63
N GLU A 40 12.76 -2.64 -3.55
CA GLU A 40 11.31 -2.51 -3.45
C GLU A 40 10.89 -1.05 -3.44
N ARG A 41 11.65 -0.20 -2.77
CA ARG A 41 11.34 1.24 -2.76
C ARG A 41 11.48 1.83 -4.16
N GLU A 42 12.48 1.41 -4.91
CA GLU A 42 12.66 1.87 -6.28
C GLU A 42 11.48 1.44 -7.15
N VAL A 43 11.06 0.19 -7.01
CA VAL A 43 9.92 -0.32 -7.77
C VAL A 43 8.65 0.44 -7.40
N LEU A 44 8.44 0.65 -6.11
CA LEU A 44 7.26 1.39 -5.64
C LEU A 44 7.22 2.79 -6.24
N GLN A 45 8.34 3.49 -6.23
CA GLN A 45 8.39 4.84 -6.76
C GLN A 45 8.03 4.87 -8.24
N LEU A 46 8.61 3.98 -9.03
CA LEU A 46 8.36 3.96 -10.47
C LEU A 46 6.91 3.59 -10.78
N LEU A 47 6.37 2.62 -10.05
CA LEU A 47 4.96 2.25 -10.25
C LEU A 47 4.04 3.39 -9.86
N ALA A 48 4.34 4.08 -8.77
CA ALA A 48 3.52 5.18 -8.30
C ALA A 48 3.57 6.37 -9.26
N GLU A 49 4.64 6.50 -10.02
CA GLU A 49 4.75 7.54 -11.04
C GLU A 49 3.95 7.22 -12.29
N GLY A 50 3.33 6.04 -12.33
CA GLY A 50 2.47 5.67 -13.44
C GLY A 50 3.10 4.71 -14.44
N ARG A 51 4.28 4.19 -14.14
CA ARG A 51 4.94 3.25 -15.05
C ARG A 51 4.31 1.87 -14.91
N SER A 52 4.26 1.15 -16.03
CA SER A 52 3.78 -0.23 -16.01
C SER A 52 4.87 -1.15 -15.47
N ASN A 53 4.48 -2.37 -15.10
CA ASN A 53 5.46 -3.37 -14.67
C ASN A 53 6.55 -3.58 -15.71
N LYS A 54 6.14 -3.58 -16.99
CA LYS A 54 7.07 -3.78 -18.08
C LYS A 54 8.07 -2.63 -18.17
N GLU A 55 7.59 -1.40 -17.99
CA GLU A 55 8.46 -0.24 -18.04
C GLU A 55 9.45 -0.24 -16.88
N VAL A 56 8.97 -0.63 -15.70
CA VAL A 56 9.84 -0.74 -14.54
C VAL A 56 10.92 -1.78 -14.77
N ALA A 57 10.55 -2.92 -15.38
CA ALA A 57 11.50 -3.99 -15.68
C ALA A 57 12.61 -3.47 -16.59
N VAL A 58 12.24 -2.74 -17.64
CA VAL A 58 13.22 -2.18 -18.55
C VAL A 58 14.11 -1.16 -17.84
N PHE A 59 13.50 -0.28 -17.07
CA PHE A 59 14.23 0.78 -16.40
C PHE A 59 15.25 0.25 -15.40
N LEU A 60 14.88 -0.79 -14.66
CA LEU A 60 15.74 -1.35 -13.62
C LEU A 60 16.56 -2.54 -14.09
N HIS A 61 16.44 -2.90 -15.36
CA HIS A 61 17.13 -4.07 -15.94
C HIS A 61 16.78 -5.35 -15.21
N LEU A 62 15.47 -5.52 -14.93
CA LEU A 62 14.95 -6.72 -14.29
C LEU A 62 14.01 -7.43 -15.24
N SER A 63 13.74 -8.71 -14.95
CA SER A 63 12.71 -9.42 -15.70
C SER A 63 11.34 -8.94 -15.25
N LEU A 64 10.35 -9.10 -16.12
CA LEU A 64 8.98 -8.75 -15.75
C LEU A 64 8.52 -9.56 -14.55
N HIS A 65 8.87 -10.83 -14.50
CA HIS A 65 8.50 -11.69 -13.39
C HIS A 65 9.07 -11.15 -12.07
N THR A 66 10.32 -10.69 -12.10
CA THR A 66 10.95 -10.13 -10.89
C THR A 66 10.23 -8.88 -10.42
N VAL A 67 9.83 -8.01 -11.36
CA VAL A 67 9.09 -6.81 -11.00
C VAL A 67 7.74 -7.18 -10.39
N GLU A 68 7.06 -8.16 -10.97
CA GLU A 68 5.77 -8.61 -10.44
C GLU A 68 5.94 -9.17 -9.03
N THR A 69 7.01 -9.90 -8.79
CA THR A 69 7.30 -10.44 -7.47
C THR A 69 7.53 -9.29 -6.47
N HIS A 70 8.34 -8.31 -6.86
CA HIS A 70 8.57 -7.16 -5.99
C HIS A 70 7.28 -6.39 -5.70
N ARG A 71 6.46 -6.20 -6.73
CA ARG A 71 5.19 -5.51 -6.57
C ARG A 71 4.30 -6.25 -5.58
N GLY A 72 4.22 -7.57 -5.71
CA GLY A 72 3.44 -8.37 -4.78
C GLY A 72 3.92 -8.24 -3.34
N ARG A 73 5.23 -8.26 -3.14
CA ARG A 73 5.81 -8.12 -1.80
C ARG A 73 5.54 -6.74 -1.22
N ILE A 74 5.64 -5.70 -2.06
CA ILE A 74 5.34 -4.35 -1.62
C ILE A 74 3.89 -4.26 -1.14
N MET A 75 2.97 -4.77 -1.95
CA MET A 75 1.57 -4.70 -1.60
C MET A 75 1.27 -5.48 -0.33
N GLN A 76 1.94 -6.61 -0.15
CA GLN A 76 1.75 -7.40 1.06
C GLN A 76 2.32 -6.68 2.28
N LYS A 77 3.52 -6.13 2.18
CA LYS A 77 4.16 -5.45 3.30
C LYS A 77 3.42 -4.20 3.71
N LEU A 78 2.88 -3.48 2.74
CA LEU A 78 2.16 -2.24 2.99
C LEU A 78 0.65 -2.45 3.16
N ASN A 79 0.20 -3.69 3.04
CA ASN A 79 -1.22 -4.04 3.17
C ASN A 79 -2.07 -3.26 2.17
N LEU A 80 -1.63 -3.25 0.92
CA LEU A 80 -2.34 -2.58 -0.17
C LEU A 80 -3.01 -3.63 -1.04
N HIS A 81 -4.14 -3.26 -1.64
CA HIS A 81 -4.94 -4.21 -2.39
C HIS A 81 -5.21 -3.80 -3.83
N SER A 82 -4.74 -2.64 -4.25
CA SER A 82 -4.92 -2.19 -5.63
C SER A 82 -3.84 -1.20 -6.00
N GLY A 83 -3.69 -0.98 -7.32
CA GLY A 83 -2.74 0.02 -7.79
C GLY A 83 -3.10 1.42 -7.33
N ALA A 84 -4.40 1.72 -7.24
CA ALA A 84 -4.82 3.03 -6.76
C ALA A 84 -4.38 3.26 -5.31
N GLU A 85 -4.51 2.23 -4.47
CA GLU A 85 -4.06 2.34 -3.08
C GLU A 85 -2.55 2.56 -3.01
N MET A 86 -1.82 1.91 -3.90
CA MET A 86 -0.37 2.08 -3.96
C MET A 86 0.01 3.52 -4.27
N ILE A 87 -0.66 4.13 -5.25
CA ILE A 87 -0.40 5.51 -5.61
C ILE A 87 -0.75 6.45 -4.46
N LEU A 88 -1.89 6.24 -3.84
CA LEU A 88 -2.30 7.06 -2.70
C LEU A 88 -1.31 6.94 -1.55
N TYR A 89 -0.82 5.74 -1.30
CA TYR A 89 0.18 5.52 -0.27
C TYR A 89 1.44 6.32 -0.59
N ALA A 90 1.90 6.25 -1.84
CA ALA A 90 3.13 6.93 -2.24
C ALA A 90 3.00 8.45 -2.09
N ILE A 91 1.84 8.99 -2.41
CA ILE A 91 1.60 10.42 -2.25
C ILE A 91 1.63 10.80 -0.78
N ARG A 92 0.94 10.03 0.05
CA ARG A 92 0.88 10.31 1.48
C ARG A 92 2.24 10.21 2.16
N LYS A 93 3.04 9.26 1.69
CA LYS A 93 4.37 9.04 2.26
C LYS A 93 5.39 10.03 1.75
N GLY A 94 5.06 10.75 0.67
CA GLY A 94 6.01 11.69 0.07
C GLY A 94 6.99 11.04 -0.87
N VAL A 95 6.71 9.83 -1.33
CA VAL A 95 7.56 9.15 -2.30
C VAL A 95 7.48 9.85 -3.65
N ILE A 96 6.29 10.34 -3.98
CA ILE A 96 6.08 11.15 -5.18
C ILE A 96 5.34 12.41 -4.79
N THR A 97 5.41 13.42 -5.64
CA THR A 97 4.74 14.70 -5.39
C THR A 97 3.63 14.98 -6.38
#